data_1bdf36b1744e6281b5aaed36b979ab3e
#
_entry.id   1bdf36b1744e6281b5aaed36b979ab3e
#
_cell.length_a   1.000
_cell.length_b   1.000
_cell.length_c   1.000
_cell.angle_alpha   90.00
_cell.angle_beta   90.00
_cell.angle_gamma   90.00
#
_symmetry.space_group_name_H-M   'P 1'
#
loop_
_entity.id
_entity.type
_entity.pdbx_description
1 polymer ?
#
loop_
_entity_poly.entity_id
_entity_poly.type
_entity_poly.pdbx_seq_one_letter_code
_entity_poly.pdbx_strand_id
1 'polypeptide(L)'
;ILAFIGVLAFMPETESRRSRFDFFGFALLSIGIAALQLLLDRGPLKDWFGSSEIWIEAAVAGLALYLFVVHSATSKQPFIRPSLFKDRNFLAGNGFIFVVGIVLFSTLALLPPMLQELMHYPVYQAGLLTAPRSIGSLAGMLIAGRVIGRLDPRIIIGTGFSLTAFSVWQMTHFTLDMNGAPVFWSGVFQGMGTSMAYVPMAAITPPDWFVTVPP
;
A
#
# COMPACT_ATOMS: atom_id res chain seq x y z
N ILE A 1 -10.22 18.47 8.11
CA ILE A 1 -10.16 19.58 9.08
C ILE A 1 -10.22 19.02 10.51
N LEU A 2 -11.22 18.24 10.91
CA LEU A 2 -11.33 17.66 12.27
C LEU A 2 -10.13 16.82 12.68
N ALA A 3 -9.61 15.96 11.78
CA ALA A 3 -8.42 15.16 12.02
C ALA A 3 -7.17 16.04 12.25
N PHE A 4 -7.03 17.13 11.50
CA PHE A 4 -5.92 18.06 11.65
C PHE A 4 -5.95 18.80 13.00
N ILE A 5 -7.15 19.26 13.41
CA ILE A 5 -7.36 19.86 14.73
C ILE A 5 -7.06 18.84 15.83
N GLY A 6 -7.50 17.60 15.67
CA GLY A 6 -7.21 16.53 16.62
C GLY A 6 -5.71 16.25 16.77
N VAL A 7 -4.97 16.20 15.68
CA VAL A 7 -3.51 16.04 15.72
C VAL A 7 -2.84 17.19 16.45
N LEU A 8 -3.19 18.44 16.13
CA LEU A 8 -2.62 19.62 16.79
C LEU A 8 -2.96 19.70 18.28
N ALA A 9 -4.16 19.24 18.69
CA ALA A 9 -4.61 19.34 20.07
C ALA A 9 -4.09 18.22 20.98
N PHE A 10 -3.87 17.02 20.44
CA PHE A 10 -3.58 15.81 21.25
C PHE A 10 -2.23 15.19 20.98
N MET A 11 -1.51 15.59 19.93
CA MET A 11 -0.18 15.06 19.67
C MET A 11 0.88 15.87 20.42
N PRO A 12 1.65 15.26 21.36
CA PRO A 12 2.77 15.95 22.00
C PRO A 12 3.84 16.30 20.96
N GLU A 13 4.44 17.48 21.10
CA GLU A 13 5.56 17.89 20.24
C GLU A 13 6.73 16.92 20.46
N THR A 14 7.11 16.23 19.40
CA THR A 14 8.30 15.38 19.39
C THR A 14 9.52 16.29 19.19
N GLU A 15 10.59 16.04 19.93
CA GLU A 15 11.85 16.78 19.77
C GLU A 15 12.31 16.76 18.32
N SER A 16 12.35 17.94 17.71
CA SER A 16 12.78 18.11 16.32
C SER A 16 14.29 17.89 16.22
N ARG A 17 14.72 16.70 15.82
CA ARG A 17 16.11 16.49 15.42
C ARG A 17 16.33 17.03 14.01
N ARG A 18 17.16 18.07 13.90
CA ARG A 18 17.60 18.62 12.60
C ARG A 18 18.51 17.62 11.89
N SER A 19 17.94 16.67 11.14
CA SER A 19 18.70 15.91 10.14
C SER A 19 18.66 16.67 8.81
N ARG A 20 19.78 16.65 8.09
CA ARG A 20 19.80 17.22 6.73
C ARG A 20 18.98 16.30 5.81
N PHE A 21 17.95 16.84 5.20
CA PHE A 21 17.13 16.11 4.24
C PHE A 21 17.93 15.88 2.94
N ASP A 22 17.98 14.64 2.48
CA ASP A 22 18.64 14.27 1.23
C ASP A 22 17.72 14.55 0.03
N PHE A 23 17.72 15.82 -0.40
CA PHE A 23 16.94 16.27 -1.56
C PHE A 23 17.33 15.55 -2.85
N PHE A 24 18.60 15.21 -3.02
CA PHE A 24 19.06 14.56 -4.24
C PHE A 24 18.58 13.11 -4.31
N GLY A 25 18.74 12.33 -3.25
CA GLY A 25 18.21 10.98 -3.16
C GLY A 25 16.67 10.95 -3.31
N PHE A 26 15.97 11.89 -2.66
CA PHE A 26 14.53 12.02 -2.80
C PHE A 26 14.10 12.34 -4.25
N ALA A 27 14.78 13.27 -4.91
CA ALA A 27 14.48 13.63 -6.30
C ALA A 27 14.70 12.46 -7.26
N LEU A 28 15.81 11.73 -7.11
CA LEU A 28 16.10 10.55 -7.94
C LEU A 28 15.03 9.46 -7.77
N LEU A 29 14.64 9.18 -6.52
CA LEU A 29 13.59 8.20 -6.24
C LEU A 29 12.26 8.64 -6.84
N SER A 30 11.89 9.91 -6.64
CA SER A 30 10.61 10.46 -7.14
C SER A 30 10.54 10.44 -8.66
N ILE A 31 11.60 10.85 -9.35
CA ILE A 31 11.67 10.81 -10.81
C ILE A 31 11.62 9.36 -11.31
N GLY A 32 12.38 8.47 -10.67
CA GLY A 32 12.40 7.06 -11.04
C GLY A 32 11.04 6.38 -10.91
N ILE A 33 10.34 6.59 -9.79
CA ILE A 33 8.99 6.04 -9.57
C ILE A 33 7.98 6.69 -10.53
N ALA A 34 8.02 8.01 -10.73
CA ALA A 34 7.09 8.70 -11.62
C ALA A 34 7.26 8.21 -13.08
N ALA A 35 8.49 8.10 -13.56
CA ALA A 35 8.76 7.60 -14.90
C ALA A 35 8.35 6.12 -15.05
N LEU A 36 8.62 5.29 -14.04
CA LEU A 36 8.17 3.89 -14.03
C LEU A 36 6.65 3.79 -14.06
N GLN A 37 5.94 4.62 -13.29
CA GLN A 37 4.48 4.67 -13.29
C GLN A 37 3.93 5.06 -14.66
N LEU A 38 4.48 6.12 -15.29
CA LEU A 38 4.07 6.55 -16.62
C LEU A 38 4.28 5.45 -17.66
N LEU A 39 5.41 4.78 -17.62
CA LEU A 39 5.73 3.64 -18.50
C LEU A 39 4.69 2.52 -18.34
N LEU A 40 4.33 2.16 -17.11
CA LEU A 40 3.38 1.08 -16.85
C LEU A 40 1.94 1.47 -17.25
N ASP A 41 1.54 2.72 -17.00
CA ASP A 41 0.20 3.22 -17.32
C ASP A 41 -0.01 3.40 -18.83
N ARG A 42 1.02 3.88 -19.53
CA ARG A 42 0.94 4.20 -20.97
C ARG A 42 1.37 3.04 -21.87
N GLY A 43 2.13 2.08 -21.34
CA GLY A 43 2.64 0.95 -22.10
C GLY A 43 1.57 0.24 -22.94
N PRO A 44 0.44 -0.19 -22.35
CA PRO A 44 -0.63 -0.84 -23.11
C PRO A 44 -1.28 0.05 -24.19
N LEU A 45 -1.29 1.38 -23.98
CA LEU A 45 -1.90 2.34 -24.92
C LEU A 45 -0.96 2.69 -26.07
N LYS A 46 0.34 2.53 -25.89
CA LYS A 46 1.39 2.97 -26.82
C LYS A 46 2.15 1.79 -27.46
N ASP A 47 1.59 0.59 -27.41
CA ASP A 47 2.24 -0.61 -27.94
C ASP A 47 3.64 -0.87 -27.34
N TRP A 48 3.76 -0.58 -26.02
CA TRP A 48 4.98 -0.81 -25.26
C TRP A 48 6.23 -0.25 -25.95
N PHE A 49 7.25 -1.05 -26.11
CA PHE A 49 8.55 -0.65 -26.72
C PHE A 49 8.49 -0.36 -28.24
N GLY A 50 7.33 -0.40 -28.86
CA GLY A 50 7.11 0.13 -30.20
C GLY A 50 7.14 1.66 -30.26
N SER A 51 6.93 2.34 -29.12
CA SER A 51 6.93 3.79 -29.01
C SER A 51 8.24 4.34 -28.46
N SER A 52 8.78 5.39 -29.08
CA SER A 52 9.96 6.12 -28.59
C SER A 52 9.72 6.78 -27.22
N GLU A 53 8.46 7.17 -26.93
CA GLU A 53 8.07 7.75 -25.64
C GLU A 53 8.29 6.75 -24.50
N ILE A 54 7.87 5.50 -24.68
CA ILE A 54 8.05 4.42 -23.70
C ILE A 54 9.54 4.10 -23.48
N TRP A 55 10.38 4.16 -24.54
CA TRP A 55 11.82 4.01 -24.40
C TRP A 55 12.44 5.11 -23.55
N ILE A 56 12.01 6.36 -23.71
CA ILE A 56 12.49 7.49 -22.91
C ILE A 56 12.06 7.30 -21.45
N GLU A 57 10.80 6.95 -21.19
CA GLU A 57 10.28 6.71 -19.85
C GLU A 57 11.05 5.55 -19.17
N ALA A 58 11.31 4.46 -19.89
CA ALA A 58 12.10 3.33 -19.41
C ALA A 58 13.56 3.72 -19.09
N ALA A 59 14.18 4.50 -19.96
CA ALA A 59 15.55 4.96 -19.75
C ALA A 59 15.64 5.91 -18.54
N VAL A 60 14.71 6.85 -18.42
CA VAL A 60 14.65 7.77 -17.27
C VAL A 60 14.39 7.01 -15.97
N ALA A 61 13.43 6.09 -15.95
CA ALA A 61 13.14 5.27 -14.79
C ALA A 61 14.35 4.43 -14.37
N GLY A 62 14.96 3.71 -15.32
CA GLY A 62 16.11 2.85 -15.06
C GLY A 62 17.32 3.65 -14.57
N LEU A 63 17.64 4.76 -15.22
CA LEU A 63 18.76 5.61 -14.85
C LEU A 63 18.55 6.27 -13.47
N ALA A 64 17.37 6.83 -13.23
CA ALA A 64 17.08 7.50 -11.97
C ALA A 64 17.08 6.52 -10.79
N LEU A 65 16.47 5.33 -10.93
CA LEU A 65 16.50 4.29 -9.90
C LEU A 65 17.91 3.73 -9.68
N TYR A 66 18.69 3.52 -10.74
CA TYR A 66 20.08 3.11 -10.63
C TYR A 66 20.91 4.13 -9.85
N LEU A 67 20.82 5.41 -10.22
CA LEU A 67 21.53 6.49 -9.54
C LEU A 67 21.06 6.63 -8.09
N PHE A 68 19.78 6.43 -7.80
CA PHE A 68 19.26 6.40 -6.45
C PHE A 68 19.90 5.28 -5.60
N VAL A 69 20.01 4.07 -6.14
CA VAL A 69 20.67 2.94 -5.44
C VAL A 69 22.14 3.24 -5.18
N VAL A 70 22.87 3.73 -6.19
CA VAL A 70 24.28 4.11 -6.04
C VAL A 70 24.43 5.23 -5.01
N HIS A 71 23.61 6.28 -5.09
CA HIS A 71 23.62 7.38 -4.13
C HIS A 71 23.32 6.90 -2.71
N SER A 72 22.30 6.06 -2.53
CA SER A 72 21.96 5.50 -1.21
C SER A 72 23.06 4.62 -0.62
N ALA A 73 23.85 3.94 -1.48
CA ALA A 73 24.98 3.12 -1.04
C ALA A 73 26.24 3.92 -0.69
N THR A 74 26.42 5.10 -1.29
CA THR A 74 27.64 5.92 -1.16
C THR A 74 27.48 7.14 -0.27
N SER A 75 26.25 7.62 -0.08
CA SER A 75 25.97 8.81 0.74
C SER A 75 26.12 8.51 2.24
N LYS A 76 26.64 9.49 2.99
CA LYS A 76 26.74 9.42 4.46
C LYS A 76 25.37 9.54 5.15
N GLN A 77 24.43 10.22 4.53
CA GLN A 77 23.07 10.42 5.05
C GLN A 77 22.06 10.20 3.92
N PRO A 78 21.89 8.95 3.44
CA PRO A 78 20.99 8.68 2.35
C PRO A 78 19.53 8.81 2.79
N PHE A 79 18.62 9.14 1.82
CA PHE A 79 17.19 9.23 2.05
C PHE A 79 16.62 7.90 2.58
N ILE A 80 17.04 6.77 2.01
CA ILE A 80 16.74 5.43 2.53
C ILE A 80 18.07 4.75 2.89
N ARG A 81 18.21 4.35 4.15
CA ARG A 81 19.41 3.66 4.62
C ARG A 81 19.43 2.20 4.16
N PRO A 82 20.45 1.76 3.40
CA PRO A 82 20.54 0.36 2.96
C PRO A 82 20.60 -0.66 4.12
N SER A 83 21.05 -0.23 5.31
CA SER A 83 21.07 -1.08 6.50
C SER A 83 19.68 -1.57 6.94
N LEU A 84 18.61 -0.84 6.61
CA LEU A 84 17.23 -1.25 6.88
C LEU A 84 16.88 -2.58 6.20
N PHE A 85 17.42 -2.81 5.00
CA PHE A 85 17.19 -4.06 4.26
C PHE A 85 17.93 -5.27 4.81
N LYS A 86 18.82 -5.08 5.83
CA LYS A 86 19.45 -6.17 6.58
C LYS A 86 18.59 -6.66 7.73
N ASP A 87 17.62 -5.86 8.18
CA ASP A 87 16.69 -6.25 9.23
C ASP A 87 15.59 -7.15 8.67
N ARG A 88 15.51 -8.37 9.20
CA ARG A 88 14.51 -9.36 8.78
C ARG A 88 13.07 -8.92 9.06
N ASN A 89 12.84 -8.18 10.14
CA ASN A 89 11.51 -7.70 10.49
C ASN A 89 11.07 -6.61 9.54
N PHE A 90 11.97 -5.68 9.20
CA PHE A 90 11.73 -4.66 8.19
C PHE A 90 11.43 -5.26 6.81
N LEU A 91 12.23 -6.25 6.40
CA LEU A 91 12.04 -6.91 5.11
C LEU A 91 10.72 -7.69 5.05
N ALA A 92 10.39 -8.43 6.10
CA ALA A 92 9.12 -9.15 6.21
C ALA A 92 7.93 -8.17 6.21
N GLY A 93 8.01 -7.09 7.01
CA GLY A 93 6.97 -6.05 7.05
C GLY A 93 6.71 -5.41 5.68
N ASN A 94 7.77 -5.01 4.97
CA ASN A 94 7.65 -4.49 3.61
C ASN A 94 7.10 -5.51 2.62
N GLY A 95 7.51 -6.79 2.72
CA GLY A 95 6.96 -7.85 1.90
C GLY A 95 5.45 -8.01 2.10
N PHE A 96 4.98 -7.96 3.34
CA PHE A 96 3.55 -8.00 3.65
C PHE A 96 2.80 -6.78 3.10
N ILE A 97 3.32 -5.57 3.29
CA ILE A 97 2.72 -4.33 2.75
C ILE A 97 2.66 -4.40 1.22
N PHE A 98 3.68 -4.92 0.57
CA PHE A 98 3.73 -5.10 -0.87
C PHE A 98 2.61 -6.04 -1.37
N VAL A 99 2.44 -7.20 -0.72
CA VAL A 99 1.35 -8.14 -1.05
C VAL A 99 -0.01 -7.51 -0.84
N VAL A 100 -0.23 -6.81 0.28
CA VAL A 100 -1.48 -6.07 0.54
C VAL A 100 -1.70 -5.01 -0.54
N GLY A 101 -0.66 -4.28 -0.92
CA GLY A 101 -0.71 -3.29 -1.99
C GLY A 101 -1.17 -3.89 -3.32
N ILE A 102 -0.58 -5.01 -3.74
CA ILE A 102 -0.99 -5.71 -4.97
C ILE A 102 -2.48 -6.08 -4.91
N VAL A 103 -2.92 -6.71 -3.82
CA VAL A 103 -4.33 -7.13 -3.66
C VAL A 103 -5.28 -5.93 -3.70
N LEU A 104 -4.94 -4.85 -2.99
CA LEU A 104 -5.77 -3.65 -2.92
C LEU A 104 -5.88 -2.96 -4.28
N PHE A 105 -4.75 -2.69 -4.93
CA PHE A 105 -4.72 -1.97 -6.20
C PHE A 105 -5.29 -2.80 -7.34
N SER A 106 -5.02 -4.11 -7.38
CA SER A 106 -5.65 -5.00 -8.38
C SER A 106 -7.16 -5.02 -8.24
N THR A 107 -7.69 -5.08 -7.03
CA THR A 107 -9.14 -5.04 -6.81
C THR A 107 -9.73 -3.69 -7.23
N LEU A 108 -9.06 -2.57 -6.89
CA LEU A 108 -9.49 -1.23 -7.29
C LEU A 108 -9.45 -1.01 -8.80
N ALA A 109 -8.49 -1.60 -9.49
CA ALA A 109 -8.32 -1.47 -10.93
C ALA A 109 -9.30 -2.35 -11.71
N LEU A 110 -9.60 -3.56 -11.24
CA LEU A 110 -10.36 -4.56 -11.99
C LEU A 110 -11.85 -4.58 -11.66
N LEU A 111 -12.21 -4.36 -10.39
CA LEU A 111 -13.60 -4.53 -9.95
C LEU A 111 -14.56 -3.47 -10.52
N PRO A 112 -14.24 -2.15 -10.52
CA PRO A 112 -15.13 -1.15 -11.08
C PRO A 112 -15.39 -1.32 -12.59
N PRO A 113 -14.38 -1.54 -13.45
CA PRO A 113 -14.62 -1.84 -14.86
C PRO A 113 -15.46 -3.10 -15.08
N MET A 114 -15.20 -4.18 -14.32
CA MET A 114 -15.99 -5.40 -14.40
C MET A 114 -17.49 -5.11 -14.12
N LEU A 115 -17.79 -4.36 -13.07
CA LEU A 115 -19.16 -4.02 -12.70
C LEU A 115 -19.82 -3.10 -13.73
N GLN A 116 -19.11 -2.09 -14.24
CA GLN A 116 -19.67 -1.05 -15.10
C GLN A 116 -19.70 -1.46 -16.56
N GLU A 117 -18.61 -2.02 -17.10
CA GLU A 117 -18.46 -2.31 -18.52
C GLU A 117 -18.99 -3.70 -18.90
N LEU A 118 -18.76 -4.70 -18.05
CA LEU A 118 -19.16 -6.09 -18.36
C LEU A 118 -20.52 -6.46 -17.77
N MET A 119 -20.83 -6.02 -16.56
CA MET A 119 -22.12 -6.31 -15.91
C MET A 119 -23.14 -5.18 -16.08
N HIS A 120 -22.78 -4.06 -16.75
CA HIS A 120 -23.62 -2.92 -17.04
C HIS A 120 -24.27 -2.25 -15.82
N TYR A 121 -23.67 -2.36 -14.64
CA TYR A 121 -24.16 -1.62 -13.47
C TYR A 121 -23.93 -0.11 -13.65
N PRO A 122 -24.93 0.74 -13.34
CA PRO A 122 -24.72 2.18 -13.24
C PRO A 122 -23.61 2.52 -12.24
N VAL A 123 -22.85 3.58 -12.50
CA VAL A 123 -21.72 4.02 -11.65
C VAL A 123 -22.10 4.10 -10.17
N TYR A 124 -23.28 4.63 -9.88
CA TYR A 124 -23.80 4.74 -8.51
C TYR A 124 -23.96 3.36 -7.84
N GLN A 125 -24.52 2.39 -8.55
CA GLN A 125 -24.73 1.04 -8.01
C GLN A 125 -23.39 0.30 -7.84
N ALA A 126 -22.48 0.43 -8.80
CA ALA A 126 -21.12 -0.11 -8.68
C ALA A 126 -20.41 0.47 -7.44
N GLY A 127 -20.56 1.77 -7.16
CA GLY A 127 -20.06 2.42 -5.96
C GLY A 127 -20.69 1.84 -4.68
N LEU A 128 -21.99 1.62 -4.64
CA LEU A 128 -22.67 1.01 -3.50
C LEU A 128 -22.22 -0.44 -3.25
N LEU A 129 -21.96 -1.22 -4.30
CA LEU A 129 -21.48 -2.60 -4.17
C LEU A 129 -20.03 -2.68 -3.65
N THR A 130 -19.23 -1.67 -3.90
CA THR A 130 -17.83 -1.60 -3.45
C THR A 130 -17.67 -0.92 -2.07
N ALA A 131 -18.64 -0.09 -1.65
CA ALA A 131 -18.64 0.62 -0.36
C ALA A 131 -18.53 -0.28 0.88
N PRO A 132 -19.07 -1.52 0.93
CA PRO A 132 -19.01 -2.42 2.09
C PRO A 132 -17.59 -2.77 2.53
N ARG A 133 -16.61 -2.65 1.64
CA ARG A 133 -15.18 -2.77 1.98
C ARG A 133 -14.76 -1.77 3.08
N SER A 134 -15.27 -0.55 3.04
CA SER A 134 -14.98 0.45 4.07
C SER A 134 -15.59 0.06 5.41
N ILE A 135 -16.77 -0.55 5.41
CA ILE A 135 -17.42 -1.08 6.64
C ILE A 135 -16.56 -2.21 7.20
N GLY A 136 -16.11 -3.14 6.35
CA GLY A 136 -15.18 -4.20 6.73
C GLY A 136 -13.89 -3.64 7.32
N SER A 137 -13.32 -2.60 6.71
CA SER A 137 -12.09 -1.95 7.20
C SER A 137 -12.28 -1.34 8.59
N LEU A 138 -13.39 -0.66 8.83
CA LEU A 138 -13.71 -0.11 10.16
C LEU A 138 -13.85 -1.22 11.21
N ALA A 139 -14.60 -2.28 10.88
CA ALA A 139 -14.75 -3.42 11.77
C ALA A 139 -13.41 -4.08 12.10
N GLY A 140 -12.58 -4.33 11.08
CA GLY A 140 -11.24 -4.90 11.24
C GLY A 140 -10.32 -4.04 12.10
N MET A 141 -10.34 -2.72 11.89
CA MET A 141 -9.55 -1.77 12.70
C MET A 141 -10.00 -1.76 14.16
N LEU A 142 -11.31 -1.75 14.43
CA LEU A 142 -11.84 -1.78 15.79
C LEU A 142 -11.52 -3.10 16.50
N ILE A 143 -11.65 -4.23 15.80
CA ILE A 143 -11.30 -5.55 16.34
C ILE A 143 -9.81 -5.61 16.64
N ALA A 144 -8.97 -5.25 15.69
CA ALA A 144 -7.51 -5.25 15.87
C ALA A 144 -7.09 -4.36 17.03
N GLY A 145 -7.63 -3.14 17.14
CA GLY A 145 -7.32 -2.21 18.22
C GLY A 145 -7.72 -2.71 19.62
N ARG A 146 -8.81 -3.48 19.73
CA ARG A 146 -9.23 -4.08 21.01
C ARG A 146 -8.42 -5.31 21.40
N VAL A 147 -7.92 -6.01 20.42
CA VAL A 147 -7.22 -7.29 20.60
C VAL A 147 -5.70 -7.10 20.71
N ILE A 148 -5.16 -6.03 20.17
CA ILE A 148 -3.77 -5.61 20.37
C ILE A 148 -3.49 -5.47 21.88
N GLY A 149 -2.41 -6.10 22.34
CA GLY A 149 -2.03 -6.16 23.75
C GLY A 149 -2.64 -7.33 24.53
N ARG A 150 -3.61 -8.08 23.96
CA ARG A 150 -4.17 -9.30 24.56
C ARG A 150 -3.76 -10.56 23.81
N LEU A 151 -3.59 -10.49 22.52
CA LEU A 151 -3.15 -11.59 21.67
C LEU A 151 -1.79 -11.28 21.02
N ASP A 152 -1.07 -12.33 20.68
CA ASP A 152 0.16 -12.21 19.89
C ASP A 152 -0.15 -11.51 18.56
N PRO A 153 0.56 -10.42 18.21
CA PRO A 153 0.39 -9.72 16.95
C PRO A 153 0.45 -10.62 15.72
N ARG A 154 1.22 -11.71 15.77
CA ARG A 154 1.34 -12.69 14.68
C ARG A 154 0.02 -13.37 14.38
N ILE A 155 -0.80 -13.65 15.40
CA ILE A 155 -2.13 -14.25 15.22
C ILE A 155 -3.07 -13.26 14.54
N ILE A 156 -3.03 -12.00 14.95
CA ILE A 156 -3.87 -10.94 14.37
C ILE A 156 -3.52 -10.72 12.90
N ILE A 157 -2.22 -10.63 12.58
CA ILE A 157 -1.74 -10.50 11.21
C ILE A 157 -2.12 -11.73 10.39
N GLY A 158 -1.91 -12.93 10.91
CA GLY A 158 -2.25 -14.18 10.24
C GLY A 158 -3.75 -14.30 9.94
N THR A 159 -4.62 -13.96 10.88
CA THR A 159 -6.07 -13.93 10.66
C THR A 159 -6.47 -12.88 9.61
N GLY A 160 -5.84 -11.69 9.64
CA GLY A 160 -6.06 -10.65 8.64
C GLY A 160 -5.70 -11.11 7.22
N PHE A 161 -4.54 -11.73 7.05
CA PHE A 161 -4.13 -12.29 5.76
C PHE A 161 -5.03 -13.44 5.31
N SER A 162 -5.45 -14.32 6.22
CA SER A 162 -6.37 -15.42 5.90
C SER A 162 -7.73 -14.90 5.41
N LEU A 163 -8.27 -13.87 6.05
CA LEU A 163 -9.51 -13.22 5.59
C LEU A 163 -9.34 -12.54 4.23
N THR A 164 -8.21 -11.88 4.01
CA THR A 164 -7.90 -11.26 2.71
C THR A 164 -7.78 -12.31 1.62
N ALA A 165 -7.05 -13.40 1.88
CA ALA A 165 -6.91 -14.53 0.97
C ALA A 165 -8.27 -15.18 0.65
N PHE A 166 -9.11 -15.38 1.65
CA PHE A 166 -10.47 -15.89 1.48
C PHE A 166 -11.32 -14.97 0.60
N SER A 167 -11.23 -13.65 0.80
CA SER A 167 -11.91 -12.68 -0.05
C SER A 167 -11.46 -12.76 -1.51
N VAL A 168 -10.14 -12.79 -1.74
CA VAL A 168 -9.59 -12.90 -3.10
C VAL A 168 -9.99 -14.24 -3.73
N TRP A 169 -9.98 -15.31 -2.96
CA TRP A 169 -10.46 -16.62 -3.42
C TRP A 169 -11.95 -16.58 -3.80
N GLN A 170 -12.81 -15.90 -3.04
CA GLN A 170 -14.20 -15.67 -3.46
C GLN A 170 -14.29 -14.92 -4.80
N MET A 171 -13.42 -13.93 -5.02
CA MET A 171 -13.42 -13.15 -6.26
C MET A 171 -13.04 -14.01 -7.49
N THR A 172 -12.29 -15.11 -7.33
CA THR A 172 -12.00 -16.02 -8.45
C THR A 172 -13.23 -16.77 -8.96
N HIS A 173 -14.32 -16.79 -8.18
CA HIS A 173 -15.60 -17.43 -8.56
C HIS A 173 -16.62 -16.42 -9.06
N PHE A 174 -16.23 -15.18 -9.30
CA PHE A 174 -17.13 -14.18 -9.87
C PHE A 174 -17.51 -14.55 -11.30
N THR A 175 -18.81 -14.46 -11.59
CA THR A 175 -19.39 -14.66 -12.92
C THR A 175 -20.16 -13.41 -13.33
N LEU A 176 -20.34 -13.19 -14.63
CA LEU A 176 -21.05 -12.01 -15.11
C LEU A 176 -22.56 -12.04 -14.79
N ASP A 177 -23.11 -13.22 -14.56
CA ASP A 177 -24.52 -13.45 -14.22
C ASP A 177 -24.82 -13.41 -12.70
N MET A 178 -23.78 -13.17 -11.88
CA MET A 178 -23.99 -13.13 -10.42
C MET A 178 -24.73 -11.86 -10.00
N ASN A 179 -25.47 -11.94 -8.89
CA ASN A 179 -25.99 -10.75 -8.23
C ASN A 179 -24.87 -10.00 -7.47
N GLY A 180 -25.17 -8.81 -6.94
CA GLY A 180 -24.17 -8.00 -6.21
C GLY A 180 -23.72 -8.56 -4.86
N ALA A 181 -24.38 -9.60 -4.32
CA ALA A 181 -24.09 -10.13 -2.98
C ALA A 181 -22.66 -10.69 -2.84
N PRO A 182 -22.09 -11.45 -3.79
CA PRO A 182 -20.68 -11.89 -3.69
C PRO A 182 -19.70 -10.72 -3.64
N VAL A 183 -19.95 -9.66 -4.41
CA VAL A 183 -19.11 -8.44 -4.41
C VAL A 183 -19.16 -7.75 -3.05
N PHE A 184 -20.36 -7.63 -2.49
CA PHE A 184 -20.59 -7.04 -1.17
C PHE A 184 -19.76 -7.78 -0.09
N TRP A 185 -19.95 -9.08 0.04
CA TRP A 185 -19.32 -9.88 1.09
C TRP A 185 -17.80 -10.01 0.90
N SER A 186 -17.34 -10.22 -0.32
CA SER A 186 -15.89 -10.22 -0.59
C SER A 186 -15.25 -8.88 -0.23
N GLY A 187 -15.92 -7.76 -0.50
CA GLY A 187 -15.48 -6.44 -0.08
C GLY A 187 -15.36 -6.33 1.45
N VAL A 188 -16.39 -6.74 2.20
CA VAL A 188 -16.36 -6.73 3.68
C VAL A 188 -15.18 -7.56 4.22
N PHE A 189 -15.01 -8.79 3.74
CA PHE A 189 -13.91 -9.66 4.19
C PHE A 189 -12.54 -9.09 3.82
N GLN A 190 -12.40 -8.53 2.62
CA GLN A 190 -11.15 -7.90 2.19
C GLN A 190 -10.80 -6.70 3.05
N GLY A 191 -11.77 -5.80 3.29
CA GLY A 191 -11.56 -4.63 4.13
C GLY A 191 -11.19 -5.00 5.55
N MET A 192 -11.91 -5.95 6.15
CA MET A 192 -11.65 -6.44 7.51
C MET A 192 -10.27 -7.09 7.61
N GLY A 193 -9.94 -7.98 6.67
CA GLY A 193 -8.65 -8.69 6.65
C GLY A 193 -7.47 -7.75 6.50
N THR A 194 -7.52 -6.84 5.53
CA THR A 194 -6.42 -5.88 5.30
C THR A 194 -6.20 -4.96 6.50
N SER A 195 -7.27 -4.46 7.14
CA SER A 195 -7.16 -3.60 8.31
C SER A 195 -6.63 -4.34 9.54
N MET A 196 -7.06 -5.59 9.76
CA MET A 196 -6.54 -6.44 10.84
C MET A 196 -5.06 -6.75 10.67
N ALA A 197 -4.58 -6.91 9.44
CA ALA A 197 -3.15 -7.10 9.18
C ALA A 197 -2.35 -5.80 9.37
N TYR A 198 -2.88 -4.67 8.88
CA TYR A 198 -2.16 -3.39 8.85
C TYR A 198 -1.97 -2.76 10.25
N VAL A 199 -2.98 -2.81 11.11
CA VAL A 199 -2.95 -2.14 12.43
C VAL A 199 -1.84 -2.67 13.34
N PRO A 200 -1.63 -3.98 13.52
CA PRO A 200 -0.50 -4.47 14.31
C PRO A 200 0.85 -4.16 13.68
N MET A 201 0.94 -4.19 12.35
CA MET A 201 2.20 -3.88 11.65
C MET A 201 2.63 -2.44 11.91
N ALA A 202 1.69 -1.49 11.88
CA ALA A 202 1.95 -0.09 12.22
C ALA A 202 2.33 0.11 13.69
N ALA A 203 1.78 -0.70 14.60
CA ALA A 203 2.06 -0.62 16.04
C ALA A 203 3.40 -1.26 16.44
N ILE A 204 3.87 -2.27 15.70
CA ILE A 204 5.14 -2.98 15.98
C ILE A 204 6.34 -2.21 15.43
N THR A 205 6.13 -1.28 14.49
CA THR A 205 7.20 -0.41 14.01
C THR A 205 7.52 0.59 15.13
N PRO A 206 8.63 0.44 15.89
CA PRO A 206 8.91 1.34 17.00
C PRO A 206 9.08 2.76 16.46
N PRO A 207 8.60 3.79 17.19
CA PRO A 207 8.85 5.19 16.81
C PRO A 207 10.36 5.52 16.77
N ASP A 208 11.20 4.65 17.34
CA ASP A 208 12.65 4.81 17.46
C ASP A 208 13.43 4.54 16.17
N TRP A 209 12.81 4.01 15.13
CA TRP A 209 13.47 3.82 13.82
C TRP A 209 13.96 5.14 13.22
N PHE A 210 13.33 6.25 13.61
CA PHE A 210 13.77 7.59 13.24
C PHE A 210 14.71 8.22 14.26
N VAL A 211 14.91 7.60 15.44
CA VAL A 211 15.55 8.21 16.60
C VAL A 211 16.88 7.56 16.98
N THR A 212 17.08 6.27 16.75
CA THR A 212 18.35 5.61 17.08
C THR A 212 19.40 5.77 16.01
N VAL A 213 20.08 6.90 16.03
CA VAL A 213 21.46 7.00 15.54
C VAL A 213 22.34 6.83 16.79
N PRO A 214 23.09 5.74 16.96
CA PRO A 214 24.18 5.71 17.93
C PRO A 214 25.20 6.78 17.55
N PRO A 215 25.91 7.34 18.53
CA PRO A 215 26.87 8.42 18.36
C PRO A 215 27.99 8.08 17.39
#